data_41ed673c793974affce47cacac15cf37
#
_entry.id   41ed673c793974affce47cacac15cf37
#
_cell.length_a   1.000
_cell.length_b   1.000
_cell.length_c   1.000
_cell.angle_alpha   90.00
_cell.angle_beta   90.00
_cell.angle_gamma   90.00
#
_symmetry.space_group_name_H-M   'P 1'
#
loop_
_entity.id
_entity.type
_entity.pdbx_description
1 polymer ?
#
loop_
_entity_poly.entity_id
_entity_poly.type
_entity_poly.pdbx_seq_one_letter_code
_entity_poly.pdbx_strand_id
1 'polypeptide(L)'
;MDRFEAFTTLVTGISRVIRKIKTEEMVEFHLKGPHVSCLYYLYKNETLTAKELCELCEEDKANMSRTVEYLEKSGYIQRRTACRYRAPLSLTEEGKRVGAHIAERIDRVLFAAADGVSEEERRVLYESLTKIYENLQRVCDAYEKEN
;
A
#
# COMPACT_ATOMS: atom_id res chain seq x y z
N MET A 1 9.05 -22.63 -19.68
CA MET A 1 8.36 -22.06 -18.50
C MET A 1 6.88 -21.91 -18.85
N ASP A 2 6.00 -22.48 -18.06
CA ASP A 2 4.57 -22.31 -18.23
C ASP A 2 4.21 -20.82 -18.07
N ARG A 3 3.17 -20.36 -18.79
CA ARG A 3 2.72 -18.96 -18.76
C ARG A 3 2.41 -18.45 -17.34
N PHE A 4 1.87 -19.36 -16.50
CA PHE A 4 1.54 -19.01 -15.13
C PHE A 4 2.78 -18.92 -14.21
N GLU A 5 3.80 -19.74 -14.43
CA GLU A 5 5.06 -19.64 -13.68
C GLU A 5 5.78 -18.33 -13.98
N ALA A 6 5.80 -17.88 -15.23
CA ALA A 6 6.38 -16.58 -15.59
C ALA A 6 5.64 -15.44 -14.90
N PHE A 7 4.31 -15.47 -14.85
CA PHE A 7 3.48 -14.48 -14.17
C PHE A 7 3.81 -14.40 -12.68
N THR A 8 3.77 -15.53 -11.96
CA THR A 8 4.04 -15.55 -10.51
C THR A 8 5.46 -15.09 -10.17
N THR A 9 6.45 -15.48 -10.98
CA THR A 9 7.84 -15.05 -10.79
C THR A 9 7.99 -13.54 -10.96
N LEU A 10 7.38 -12.96 -11.99
CA LEU A 10 7.44 -11.51 -12.24
C LEU A 10 6.71 -10.72 -11.16
N VAL A 11 5.49 -11.11 -10.77
CA VAL A 11 4.71 -10.42 -9.73
C VAL A 11 5.43 -10.48 -8.38
N THR A 12 5.96 -11.63 -8.00
CA THR A 12 6.74 -11.78 -6.76
C THR A 12 8.02 -10.95 -6.79
N GLY A 13 8.72 -10.96 -7.93
CA GLY A 13 9.92 -10.16 -8.15
C GLY A 13 9.65 -8.65 -8.03
N ILE A 14 8.62 -8.16 -8.71
CA ILE A 14 8.19 -6.76 -8.64
C ILE A 14 7.83 -6.37 -7.21
N SER A 15 7.01 -7.17 -6.53
CA SER A 15 6.61 -6.92 -5.13
C SER A 15 7.82 -6.85 -4.19
N ARG A 16 8.80 -7.73 -4.36
CA ARG A 16 10.05 -7.72 -3.59
C ARG A 16 10.86 -6.45 -3.83
N VAL A 17 11.03 -6.04 -5.08
CA VAL A 17 11.79 -4.84 -5.44
C VAL A 17 11.10 -3.58 -4.91
N ILE A 18 9.78 -3.47 -5.05
CA ILE A 18 8.99 -2.35 -4.49
C ILE A 18 9.20 -2.25 -2.98
N ARG A 19 9.14 -3.36 -2.24
CA ARG A 19 9.40 -3.35 -0.79
C ARG A 19 10.81 -2.89 -0.45
N LYS A 20 11.80 -3.31 -1.21
CA LYS A 20 13.18 -2.86 -1.02
C LYS A 20 13.32 -1.36 -1.24
N ILE A 21 12.76 -0.83 -2.34
CA ILE A 21 12.78 0.60 -2.63
C ILE A 21 12.11 1.40 -1.51
N LYS A 22 10.94 0.97 -1.03
CA LYS A 22 10.26 1.63 0.11
C LYS A 22 11.13 1.69 1.36
N THR A 23 11.86 0.63 1.66
CA THR A 23 12.76 0.59 2.81
C THR A 23 13.93 1.54 2.66
N GLU A 24 14.61 1.52 1.52
CA GLU A 24 15.78 2.37 1.24
C GLU A 24 15.42 3.87 1.24
N GLU A 25 14.30 4.23 0.61
CA GLU A 25 13.85 5.61 0.47
C GLU A 25 13.40 6.25 1.80
N MET A 26 13.04 5.45 2.79
CA MET A 26 12.44 5.93 4.05
C MET A 26 13.32 5.77 5.29
N VAL A 27 14.57 5.32 5.11
CA VAL A 27 15.55 5.15 6.22
C VAL A 27 15.72 6.43 7.02
N GLU A 28 15.79 7.58 6.39
CA GLU A 28 15.98 8.89 7.04
C GLU A 28 14.84 9.28 8.00
N PHE A 29 13.64 8.74 7.80
CA PHE A 29 12.47 9.00 8.65
C PHE A 29 12.25 7.95 9.74
N HIS A 30 13.10 6.93 9.83
CA HIS A 30 12.92 5.75 10.69
C HIS A 30 11.58 5.05 10.44
N LEU A 31 11.10 5.04 9.19
CA LEU A 31 9.86 4.42 8.77
C LEU A 31 10.12 3.06 8.12
N LYS A 32 9.27 2.09 8.45
CA LYS A 32 9.21 0.76 7.83
C LYS A 32 8.18 0.73 6.71
N GLY A 33 8.19 -0.30 5.86
CA GLY A 33 7.26 -0.47 4.76
C GLY A 33 5.78 -0.23 5.11
N PRO A 34 5.23 -0.82 6.17
CA PRO A 34 3.84 -0.57 6.60
C PRO A 34 3.54 0.88 6.95
N HIS A 35 4.48 1.58 7.61
CA HIS A 35 4.36 3.01 7.93
C HIS A 35 4.26 3.85 6.65
N VAL A 36 5.13 3.58 5.68
CA VAL A 36 5.17 4.27 4.38
C VAL A 36 3.86 4.10 3.63
N SER A 37 3.36 2.87 3.55
CA SER A 37 2.08 2.57 2.88
C SER A 37 0.90 3.28 3.56
N CYS A 38 0.85 3.25 4.90
CA CYS A 38 -0.19 3.91 5.67
C CYS A 38 -0.22 5.43 5.42
N LEU A 39 0.93 6.10 5.49
CA LEU A 39 1.06 7.53 5.23
C LEU A 39 0.70 7.90 3.78
N TYR A 40 1.12 7.08 2.82
CA TYR A 40 0.79 7.27 1.41
C TYR A 40 -0.72 7.22 1.15
N TYR A 41 -1.40 6.18 1.64
CA TYR A 41 -2.84 6.04 1.44
C TYR A 41 -3.65 7.11 2.17
N LEU A 42 -3.24 7.50 3.37
CA LEU A 42 -3.86 8.64 4.08
C LEU A 42 -3.63 9.97 3.36
N TYR A 43 -2.47 10.15 2.74
CA TYR A 43 -2.20 11.35 1.95
C TYR A 43 -3.11 11.44 0.70
N LYS A 44 -3.37 10.30 0.05
CA LYS A 44 -4.23 10.24 -1.15
C LYS A 44 -5.74 10.32 -0.84
N ASN A 45 -6.18 9.91 0.34
CA ASN A 45 -7.60 9.74 0.68
C ASN A 45 -8.11 10.66 1.81
N GLU A 46 -7.29 11.54 2.33
CA GLU A 46 -7.56 12.46 3.44
C GLU A 46 -7.92 11.78 4.77
N THR A 47 -8.89 10.85 4.77
CA THR A 47 -9.30 10.06 5.95
C THR A 47 -9.53 8.61 5.58
N LEU A 48 -9.09 7.69 6.43
CA LEU A 48 -9.35 6.26 6.34
C LEU A 48 -9.53 5.64 7.73
N THR A 49 -10.36 4.64 7.82
CA THR A 49 -10.45 3.80 9.02
C THR A 49 -9.28 2.81 9.07
N ALA A 50 -9.00 2.25 10.24
CA ALA A 50 -7.98 1.21 10.39
C ALA A 50 -8.29 -0.03 9.54
N LYS A 51 -9.58 -0.36 9.35
CA LYS A 51 -10.02 -1.47 8.49
C LYS A 51 -9.68 -1.21 7.02
N GLU A 52 -10.00 -0.02 6.51
CA GLU A 52 -9.67 0.37 5.14
C GLU A 52 -8.16 0.39 4.91
N LEU A 53 -7.38 0.83 5.89
CA LEU A 53 -5.91 0.77 5.83
C LEU A 53 -5.39 -0.67 5.79
N CYS A 54 -5.97 -1.61 6.56
CA CYS A 54 -5.61 -3.03 6.48
C CYS A 54 -5.78 -3.56 5.05
N GLU A 55 -6.91 -3.26 4.42
CA GLU A 55 -7.22 -3.71 3.07
C GLU A 55 -6.26 -3.09 2.04
N LEU A 56 -6.05 -1.77 2.09
CA LEU A 56 -5.18 -1.06 1.15
C LEU A 56 -3.69 -1.40 1.32
N CYS A 57 -3.23 -1.59 2.56
CA CYS A 57 -1.84 -1.91 2.87
C CYS A 57 -1.54 -3.42 2.81
N GLU A 58 -2.56 -4.26 2.64
CA GLU A 58 -2.45 -5.73 2.69
C GLU A 58 -1.79 -6.22 4.00
N GLU A 59 -2.18 -5.62 5.12
CA GLU A 59 -1.67 -5.93 6.45
C GLU A 59 -2.76 -6.57 7.32
N ASP A 60 -2.34 -7.43 8.23
CA ASP A 60 -3.24 -7.96 9.25
C ASP A 60 -3.59 -6.89 10.30
N LYS A 61 -4.69 -7.14 11.02
CA LYS A 61 -5.22 -6.23 12.03
C LYS A 61 -4.20 -5.91 13.14
N ALA A 62 -3.44 -6.91 13.59
CA ALA A 62 -2.47 -6.74 14.68
C ALA A 62 -1.28 -5.87 14.21
N ASN A 63 -0.78 -6.11 13.01
CA ASN A 63 0.32 -5.33 12.43
C ASN A 63 -0.11 -3.89 12.13
N MET A 64 -1.32 -3.71 11.58
CA MET A 64 -1.88 -2.37 11.35
C MET A 64 -2.10 -1.61 12.66
N SER A 65 -2.57 -2.26 13.72
CA SER A 65 -2.70 -1.63 15.04
C SER A 65 -1.37 -1.09 15.56
N ARG A 66 -0.29 -1.87 15.46
CA ARG A 66 1.06 -1.42 15.84
C ARG A 66 1.56 -0.27 14.97
N THR A 67 1.29 -0.33 13.67
CA THR A 67 1.65 0.71 12.72
C THR A 67 0.96 2.02 13.05
N VAL A 68 -0.35 1.99 13.27
CA VAL A 68 -1.16 3.16 13.67
C VAL A 68 -0.68 3.75 14.99
N GLU A 69 -0.44 2.90 15.99
CA GLU A 69 0.08 3.35 17.30
C GLU A 69 1.44 4.06 17.17
N TYR A 70 2.35 3.48 16.40
CA TYR A 70 3.64 4.10 16.12
C TYR A 70 3.52 5.47 15.45
N LEU A 71 2.68 5.56 14.43
CA LEU A 71 2.48 6.79 13.66
C LEU A 71 1.75 7.88 14.47
N GLU A 72 0.82 7.50 15.36
CA GLU A 72 0.20 8.42 16.32
C GLU A 72 1.23 8.96 17.32
N LYS A 73 2.03 8.09 17.95
CA LYS A 73 3.08 8.48 18.89
C LYS A 73 4.17 9.33 18.25
N SER A 74 4.47 9.08 16.98
CA SER A 74 5.44 9.85 16.19
C SER A 74 4.88 11.18 15.68
N GLY A 75 3.59 11.48 15.88
CA GLY A 75 2.95 12.72 15.51
C GLY A 75 2.62 12.86 14.03
N TYR A 76 2.55 11.76 13.28
CA TYR A 76 2.21 11.78 11.85
C TYR A 76 0.71 11.65 11.57
N ILE A 77 -0.01 10.94 12.42
CA ILE A 77 -1.45 10.73 12.27
C ILE A 77 -2.21 11.10 13.53
N GLN A 78 -3.50 11.37 13.35
CA GLN A 78 -4.43 11.71 14.42
C GLN A 78 -5.81 11.09 14.19
N ARG A 79 -6.56 10.89 15.26
CA ARG A 79 -7.96 10.46 15.22
C ARG A 79 -8.86 11.68 15.30
N ARG A 80 -9.91 11.70 14.47
CA ARG A 80 -10.86 12.83 14.44
C ARG A 80 -11.85 12.87 15.60
N THR A 81 -12.03 11.76 16.33
CA THR A 81 -12.98 11.68 17.45
C THR A 81 -12.37 10.98 18.66
N ALA A 82 -12.90 11.28 19.86
CA ALA A 82 -12.48 10.64 21.11
C ALA A 82 -12.80 9.14 21.19
N CYS A 83 -13.70 8.63 20.33
CA CYS A 83 -14.02 7.22 20.25
C CYS A 83 -12.92 6.47 19.47
N ARG A 84 -12.06 5.74 20.19
CA ARG A 84 -10.90 5.02 19.62
C ARG A 84 -11.26 3.92 18.62
N TYR A 85 -12.45 3.35 18.75
CA TYR A 85 -12.89 2.25 17.89
C TYR A 85 -13.64 2.80 16.68
N ARG A 86 -13.17 2.52 15.48
CA ARG A 86 -13.71 2.98 14.18
C ARG A 86 -13.57 4.48 13.87
N ALA A 87 -12.82 5.24 14.67
CA ALA A 87 -12.58 6.64 14.36
C ALA A 87 -11.73 6.77 13.07
N PRO A 88 -12.13 7.63 12.13
CA PRO A 88 -11.31 7.91 10.96
C PRO A 88 -9.95 8.48 11.37
N LEU A 89 -8.91 8.00 10.73
CA LEU A 89 -7.55 8.48 10.85
C LEU A 89 -7.29 9.54 9.78
N SER A 90 -6.53 10.55 10.13
CA SER A 90 -6.06 11.57 9.20
C SER A 90 -4.62 11.96 9.50
N LEU A 91 -3.95 12.59 8.54
CA LEU A 91 -2.61 13.11 8.74
C LEU A 91 -2.63 14.39 9.57
N THR A 92 -1.63 14.55 10.42
CA THR A 92 -1.27 15.84 11.02
C THR A 92 -0.57 16.70 9.96
N GLU A 93 -0.26 17.97 10.25
CA GLU A 93 0.52 18.82 9.34
C GLU A 93 1.89 18.19 9.03
N GLU A 94 2.57 17.62 10.03
CA GLU A 94 3.83 16.89 9.83
C GLU A 94 3.61 15.61 9.00
N GLY A 95 2.54 14.88 9.26
CA GLY A 95 2.14 13.72 8.47
C GLY A 95 1.85 14.06 7.00
N LYS A 96 1.23 15.20 6.72
CA LYS A 96 1.01 15.68 5.35
C LYS A 96 2.32 16.02 4.65
N ARG A 97 3.26 16.65 5.35
CA ARG A 97 4.60 16.95 4.80
C ARG A 97 5.34 15.68 4.41
N VAL A 98 5.38 14.70 5.30
CA VAL A 98 6.03 13.41 5.05
C VAL A 98 5.26 12.61 3.98
N GLY A 99 3.93 12.60 4.03
CA GLY A 99 3.08 11.95 3.02
C GLY A 99 3.27 12.51 1.62
N ALA A 100 3.39 13.83 1.47
CA ALA A 100 3.70 14.48 0.21
C ALA A 100 5.07 14.05 -0.33
N HIS A 101 6.09 13.99 0.54
CA HIS A 101 7.42 13.53 0.17
C HIS A 101 7.43 12.06 -0.27
N ILE A 102 6.69 11.20 0.44
CA ILE A 102 6.49 9.80 0.05
C ILE A 102 5.83 9.71 -1.32
N ALA A 103 4.75 10.46 -1.54
CA ALA A 103 4.03 10.45 -2.81
C ALA A 103 4.93 10.88 -3.98
N GLU A 104 5.69 11.95 -3.81
CA GLU A 104 6.65 12.40 -4.83
C GLU A 104 7.71 11.34 -5.17
N ARG A 105 8.22 10.64 -4.16
CA ARG A 105 9.19 9.56 -4.37
C ARG A 105 8.58 8.35 -5.07
N ILE A 106 7.37 7.97 -4.70
CA ILE A 106 6.64 6.90 -5.36
C ILE A 106 6.37 7.26 -6.83
N ASP A 107 5.92 8.47 -7.09
CA ASP A 107 5.64 8.94 -8.46
C ASP A 107 6.90 8.89 -9.34
N ARG A 108 8.07 9.26 -8.81
CA ARG A 108 9.35 9.14 -9.52
C ARG A 108 9.71 7.67 -9.84
N VAL A 109 9.52 6.78 -8.87
CA VAL A 109 9.79 5.35 -9.06
C VAL A 109 8.84 4.74 -10.09
N LEU A 110 7.56 5.08 -10.02
CA LEU A 110 6.55 4.61 -10.97
C LEU A 110 6.81 5.15 -12.38
N PHE A 111 7.22 6.41 -12.49
CA PHE A 111 7.60 6.99 -13.77
C PHE A 111 8.80 6.26 -14.38
N ALA A 112 9.83 5.99 -13.59
CA ALA A 112 10.99 5.22 -14.04
C ALA A 112 10.64 3.76 -14.39
N ALA A 113 9.74 3.14 -13.63
CA ALA A 113 9.27 1.79 -13.91
C ALA A 113 8.45 1.68 -15.20
N ALA A 114 7.81 2.78 -15.62
CA ALA A 114 7.02 2.85 -16.85
C ALA A 114 7.85 3.16 -18.10
N ASP A 115 9.16 3.37 -17.97
CA ASP A 115 10.02 3.67 -19.10
C ASP A 115 9.96 2.56 -20.17
N GLY A 116 9.76 2.94 -21.41
CA GLY A 116 9.59 2.02 -22.52
C GLY A 116 8.23 1.31 -22.63
N VAL A 117 7.29 1.60 -21.70
CA VAL A 117 5.91 1.06 -21.72
C VAL A 117 4.97 2.11 -22.27
N SER A 118 4.37 1.86 -23.41
CA SER A 118 3.39 2.75 -24.02
C SER A 118 2.10 2.84 -23.20
N GLU A 119 1.32 3.89 -23.45
CA GLU A 119 0.01 4.06 -22.78
C GLU A 119 -0.96 2.90 -23.06
N GLU A 120 -0.95 2.40 -24.29
CA GLU A 120 -1.78 1.25 -24.68
C GLU A 120 -1.35 -0.03 -23.98
N GLU A 121 -0.05 -0.32 -23.93
CA GLU A 121 0.48 -1.49 -23.18
C GLU A 121 0.15 -1.40 -21.71
N ARG A 122 0.26 -0.22 -21.11
CA ARG A 122 -0.11 0.02 -19.72
C ARG A 122 -1.61 -0.23 -19.47
N ARG A 123 -2.47 0.24 -20.36
CA ARG A 123 -3.92 0.00 -20.28
C ARG A 123 -4.25 -1.49 -20.31
N VAL A 124 -3.71 -2.21 -21.30
CA VAL A 124 -3.89 -3.66 -21.45
C VAL A 124 -3.35 -4.42 -20.23
N LEU A 125 -2.18 -4.01 -19.71
CA LEU A 125 -1.59 -4.59 -18.50
C LEU A 125 -2.54 -4.46 -17.29
N TYR A 126 -3.05 -3.26 -17.04
CA TYR A 126 -3.93 -3.02 -15.88
C TYR A 126 -5.26 -3.78 -16.01
N GLU A 127 -5.87 -3.81 -17.18
CA GLU A 127 -7.06 -4.59 -17.43
C GLU A 127 -6.83 -6.09 -17.20
N SER A 128 -5.70 -6.62 -17.65
CA SER A 128 -5.32 -8.01 -17.47
C SER A 128 -5.02 -8.36 -16.01
N LEU A 129 -4.25 -7.52 -15.32
CA LEU A 129 -3.93 -7.71 -13.89
C LEU A 129 -5.20 -7.65 -13.03
N THR A 130 -6.12 -6.73 -13.33
CA THR A 130 -7.40 -6.63 -12.61
C THR A 130 -8.21 -7.92 -12.75
N LYS A 131 -8.34 -8.48 -13.95
CA LYS A 131 -9.03 -9.76 -14.18
C LYS A 131 -8.37 -10.92 -13.42
N ILE A 132 -7.04 -10.97 -13.44
CA ILE A 132 -6.28 -12.01 -12.71
C ILE A 132 -6.51 -11.87 -11.20
N TYR A 133 -6.44 -10.65 -10.67
CA TYR A 133 -6.69 -10.37 -9.26
C TYR A 133 -8.10 -10.81 -8.84
N GLU A 134 -9.12 -10.43 -9.57
CA GLU A 134 -10.52 -10.82 -9.29
C GLU A 134 -10.73 -12.35 -9.36
N ASN A 135 -10.06 -13.03 -10.30
CA ASN A 135 -10.12 -14.48 -10.39
C ASN A 135 -9.47 -15.16 -9.18
N LEU A 136 -8.30 -14.68 -8.76
CA LEU A 136 -7.60 -15.20 -7.59
C LEU A 136 -8.38 -14.92 -6.30
N GLN A 137 -9.01 -13.73 -6.19
CA GLN A 137 -9.86 -13.41 -5.05
C GLN A 137 -11.04 -14.39 -4.94
N ARG A 138 -11.70 -14.73 -6.04
CA ARG A 138 -12.78 -15.73 -6.05
C ARG A 138 -12.30 -17.12 -5.59
N VAL A 139 -11.09 -17.52 -5.96
CA VAL A 139 -10.51 -18.79 -5.48
C VAL A 139 -10.26 -18.72 -3.98
N CYS A 140 -9.72 -17.60 -3.48
CA CYS A 140 -9.48 -17.39 -2.06
C CYS A 140 -10.78 -17.44 -1.25
N ASP A 141 -11.82 -16.73 -1.70
CA ASP A 141 -13.14 -16.68 -1.05
C ASP A 141 -13.81 -18.07 -1.00
N ALA A 142 -13.55 -18.94 -1.98
CA ALA A 142 -14.05 -20.31 -1.99
C ALA A 142 -13.43 -21.14 -0.86
N TYR A 143 -12.13 -21.01 -0.60
CA TYR A 143 -11.47 -21.69 0.52
C TYR A 143 -11.98 -21.24 1.90
N GLU A 144 -12.31 -19.96 2.05
CA GLU A 144 -12.85 -19.42 3.32
C GLU A 144 -14.26 -19.93 3.62
N LYS A 145 -15.05 -20.28 2.61
CA LYS A 145 -16.40 -20.83 2.76
C LYS A 145 -16.42 -22.34 3.06
N GLU A 146 -15.35 -23.06 2.76
CA GLU A 146 -15.22 -24.49 3.01
C GLU A 146 -14.68 -24.82 4.42
N ASN A 147 -14.17 -23.81 5.14
CA ASN A 147 -13.67 -23.92 6.53
C ASN A 147 -14.64 -23.30 7.54
#